data_3a04c590f54ac9a4cad7ad6a344ce0e4
#
_entry.id   3a04c590f54ac9a4cad7ad6a344ce0e4
#
_cell.length_a   1.000
_cell.length_b   1.000
_cell.length_c   1.000
_cell.angle_alpha   90.00
_cell.angle_beta   90.00
_cell.angle_gamma   90.00
#
_symmetry.space_group_name_H-M   'P 1'
#
loop_
_entity.id
_entity.type
_entity.pdbx_description
1 polymer ?
#
loop_
_entity_poly.entity_id
_entity_poly.type
_entity_poly.pdbx_seq_one_letter_code
_entity_poly.pdbx_strand_id
1 'polypeptide(L)'
;MPASKRVDGEFAVFGSNGVVGSHTDSITDGPTIIVGRKGSFGEVNYSDRACWPIDTTYYIDSSATDADLRWLFHRLGSLGLTQLNRAAAVPGLNREDAYRKAILLPPIDEQRRIAAILDHADALRAKRREALARLDELTQSIFIDMFGDPIVNPRGYPIKPLQELIDPARPITYGILKPGEDVGEAGVKYVRVVDMKNGEILADTVRSTSREIAETYRRSRLIPGDLLMSIRGHVGRVAIVPDSLEGANITQDTARLAVVGASTAYVRECISTAGFRRWMDRHTKGVAVRGINLGDVKEMPIPVPEPEQQEEFARVVATVVLHRSTVRESLSAMEAEFASLQSRAFRGEL
;
A
#
# COMPACT_ATOMS: atom_id res chain seq x y z
N MET A 1 20.83 -19.46 5.01
CA MET A 1 22.03 -18.67 4.67
C MET A 1 21.89 -17.26 5.21
N PRO A 2 22.82 -16.74 6.04
CA PRO A 2 22.83 -15.36 6.51
C PRO A 2 23.08 -14.39 5.36
N ALA A 3 22.55 -13.15 5.47
CA ALA A 3 22.73 -12.12 4.43
C ALA A 3 24.22 -11.82 4.12
N SER A 4 25.08 -11.87 5.15
CA SER A 4 26.53 -11.63 5.03
C SER A 4 27.30 -12.69 4.22
N LYS A 5 26.69 -13.84 3.94
CA LYS A 5 27.28 -14.92 3.13
C LYS A 5 26.72 -14.99 1.70
N ARG A 6 25.80 -14.08 1.35
CA ARG A 6 25.25 -14.03 0.00
C ARG A 6 26.22 -13.30 -0.91
N VAL A 7 26.43 -13.86 -2.08
CA VAL A 7 27.24 -13.27 -3.15
C VAL A 7 26.28 -13.07 -4.32
N ASP A 8 26.19 -11.86 -4.84
CA ASP A 8 25.29 -11.56 -5.95
C ASP A 8 25.56 -12.50 -7.13
N GLY A 9 24.50 -13.16 -7.61
CA GLY A 9 24.54 -14.17 -8.63
C GLY A 9 23.20 -14.40 -9.29
N GLU A 10 23.10 -15.46 -10.11
CA GLU A 10 21.90 -15.74 -10.93
C GLU A 10 20.76 -16.42 -10.17
N PHE A 11 21.02 -17.04 -9.02
CA PHE A 11 20.01 -17.79 -8.28
C PHE A 11 19.34 -16.93 -7.21
N ALA A 12 18.02 -16.89 -7.23
CA ALA A 12 17.24 -16.18 -6.21
C ALA A 12 17.37 -16.89 -4.84
N VAL A 13 17.58 -16.10 -3.79
CA VAL A 13 17.53 -16.56 -2.40
C VAL A 13 16.15 -16.26 -1.84
N PHE A 14 15.44 -17.31 -1.40
CA PHE A 14 14.08 -17.20 -0.87
C PHE A 14 14.03 -17.28 0.65
N GLY A 15 13.38 -16.29 1.26
CA GLY A 15 12.91 -16.33 2.65
C GLY A 15 11.42 -16.62 2.72
N SER A 16 10.86 -16.56 3.93
CA SER A 16 9.43 -16.85 4.17
C SER A 16 8.47 -15.90 3.45
N ASN A 17 8.92 -14.71 3.07
CA ASN A 17 8.11 -13.69 2.39
C ASN A 17 8.55 -13.44 0.93
N GLY A 18 9.13 -14.44 0.27
CA GLY A 18 9.60 -14.32 -1.10
C GLY A 18 11.10 -14.10 -1.22
N VAL A 19 11.53 -13.48 -2.34
CA VAL A 19 12.94 -13.25 -2.65
C VAL A 19 13.56 -12.23 -1.67
N VAL A 20 14.71 -12.62 -1.08
CA VAL A 20 15.45 -11.81 -0.10
C VAL A 20 16.88 -11.48 -0.54
N GLY A 21 17.23 -11.80 -1.79
CA GLY A 21 18.54 -11.55 -2.40
C GLY A 21 18.86 -12.54 -3.50
N SER A 22 20.12 -12.60 -3.90
CA SER A 22 20.64 -13.54 -4.90
C SER A 22 21.88 -14.27 -4.38
N HIS A 23 22.28 -15.35 -5.08
CA HIS A 23 23.51 -16.09 -4.79
C HIS A 23 24.08 -16.73 -6.07
N THR A 24 25.34 -17.10 -6.05
CA THR A 24 26.04 -17.80 -7.14
C THR A 24 25.67 -19.25 -7.24
N ASP A 25 25.17 -19.87 -6.16
CA ASP A 25 24.81 -21.28 -6.09
C ASP A 25 23.31 -21.46 -5.76
N SER A 26 22.76 -22.64 -6.08
CA SER A 26 21.40 -23.06 -5.72
C SER A 26 21.41 -24.30 -4.82
N ILE A 27 20.33 -24.53 -4.07
CA ILE A 27 20.07 -25.78 -3.34
C ILE A 27 19.18 -26.70 -4.18
N THR A 28 18.32 -26.12 -5.01
CA THR A 28 17.37 -26.85 -5.85
C THR A 28 17.86 -26.86 -7.30
N ASP A 29 17.44 -27.86 -8.06
CA ASP A 29 17.89 -28.07 -9.45
C ASP A 29 16.93 -27.47 -10.50
N GLY A 30 15.76 -27.02 -10.09
CA GLY A 30 14.71 -26.54 -11.00
C GLY A 30 13.56 -25.88 -10.30
N PRO A 31 12.36 -25.88 -10.90
CA PRO A 31 11.18 -25.27 -10.35
C PRO A 31 10.89 -25.77 -8.93
N THR A 32 10.55 -24.84 -8.05
CA THR A 32 10.45 -25.11 -6.60
C THR A 32 9.32 -24.31 -5.96
N ILE A 33 8.52 -24.97 -5.11
CA ILE A 33 7.57 -24.30 -4.22
C ILE A 33 8.27 -23.99 -2.90
N ILE A 34 8.18 -22.78 -2.43
CA ILE A 34 8.77 -22.32 -1.16
C ILE A 34 7.65 -21.95 -0.20
N VAL A 35 7.62 -22.57 0.98
CA VAL A 35 6.61 -22.33 2.02
C VAL A 35 7.28 -21.69 3.24
N GLY A 36 6.78 -20.54 3.67
CA GLY A 36 7.29 -19.84 4.85
C GLY A 36 7.13 -20.68 6.12
N ARG A 37 8.23 -20.84 6.88
CA ARG A 37 8.27 -21.60 8.13
C ARG A 37 8.25 -20.71 9.37
N LYS A 38 8.99 -19.59 9.35
CA LYS A 38 9.13 -18.63 10.46
C LYS A 38 8.90 -17.21 9.96
N GLY A 39 8.41 -16.32 10.81
CA GLY A 39 8.06 -14.95 10.43
C GLY A 39 6.77 -14.94 9.60
N SER A 40 6.84 -14.70 8.30
CA SER A 40 5.72 -14.83 7.36
C SER A 40 5.42 -16.32 7.07
N PHE A 41 5.08 -17.06 8.12
CA PHE A 41 4.82 -18.50 8.04
C PHE A 41 3.56 -18.79 7.21
N GLY A 42 3.58 -19.91 6.48
CA GLY A 42 2.46 -20.37 5.66
C GLY A 42 2.29 -19.63 4.32
N GLU A 43 3.06 -18.57 4.08
CA GLU A 43 3.14 -17.93 2.77
C GLU A 43 3.75 -18.90 1.75
N VAL A 44 3.14 -19.02 0.57
CA VAL A 44 3.57 -19.92 -0.47
C VAL A 44 4.09 -19.13 -1.66
N ASN A 45 5.34 -19.38 -2.02
CA ASN A 45 6.03 -18.75 -3.14
C ASN A 45 6.44 -19.81 -4.17
N TYR A 46 6.73 -19.39 -5.39
CA TYR A 46 7.17 -20.26 -6.47
C TYR A 46 8.42 -19.69 -7.16
N SER A 47 9.37 -20.55 -7.47
CA SER A 47 10.49 -20.26 -8.35
C SER A 47 10.40 -21.11 -9.62
N ASP A 48 10.48 -20.48 -10.78
CA ASP A 48 10.51 -21.18 -12.07
C ASP A 48 11.90 -21.81 -12.37
N ARG A 49 12.90 -21.48 -11.56
CA ARG A 49 14.30 -21.87 -11.74
C ARG A 49 14.85 -22.43 -10.45
N ALA A 50 16.01 -23.05 -10.54
CA ALA A 50 16.84 -23.37 -9.39
C ALA A 50 17.00 -22.17 -8.47
N CYS A 51 16.94 -22.36 -7.15
CA CYS A 51 16.97 -21.30 -6.17
C CYS A 51 17.60 -21.75 -4.84
N TRP A 52 17.76 -20.81 -3.92
CA TRP A 52 18.26 -21.07 -2.58
C TRP A 52 17.21 -20.75 -1.52
N PRO A 53 16.35 -21.70 -1.10
CA PRO A 53 15.49 -21.53 0.09
C PRO A 53 16.35 -21.52 1.35
N ILE A 54 16.14 -20.49 2.22
CA ILE A 54 16.89 -20.40 3.48
C ILE A 54 16.20 -21.17 4.60
N ASP A 55 16.85 -21.30 5.75
CA ASP A 55 16.41 -22.07 6.92
C ASP A 55 15.08 -21.61 7.56
N THR A 56 14.56 -20.46 7.16
CA THR A 56 13.22 -19.99 7.57
C THR A 56 12.10 -20.50 6.67
N THR A 57 12.39 -21.38 5.72
CA THR A 57 11.42 -21.92 4.76
C THR A 57 11.43 -23.45 4.75
N TYR A 58 10.34 -24.04 4.24
CA TYR A 58 10.30 -25.38 3.65
C TYR A 58 10.30 -25.23 2.13
N TYR A 59 10.72 -26.25 1.40
CA TYR A 59 10.60 -26.27 -0.05
C TYR A 59 10.15 -27.65 -0.57
N ILE A 60 9.57 -27.65 -1.75
CA ILE A 60 9.09 -28.83 -2.49
C ILE A 60 9.51 -28.66 -3.94
N ASP A 61 10.27 -29.61 -4.45
CA ASP A 61 10.67 -29.70 -5.85
C ASP A 61 10.19 -31.05 -6.47
N SER A 62 10.59 -31.33 -7.70
CA SER A 62 10.21 -32.55 -8.41
C SER A 62 10.75 -33.82 -7.78
N SER A 63 11.73 -33.77 -6.88
CA SER A 63 12.22 -34.93 -6.14
C SER A 63 11.31 -35.36 -5.00
N ALA A 64 10.45 -34.44 -4.52
CA ALA A 64 9.58 -34.62 -3.37
C ALA A 64 8.16 -35.07 -3.75
N THR A 65 7.74 -34.96 -5.01
CA THR A 65 6.36 -35.23 -5.44
C THR A 65 6.27 -35.50 -6.95
N ASP A 66 5.32 -36.38 -7.35
CA ASP A 66 4.92 -36.61 -8.74
C ASP A 66 3.79 -35.65 -9.18
N ALA A 67 3.25 -34.87 -8.31
CA ALA A 67 2.22 -33.87 -8.64
C ALA A 67 2.79 -32.74 -9.49
N ASP A 68 1.96 -32.16 -10.33
CA ASP A 68 2.32 -30.91 -11.02
C ASP A 68 2.62 -29.79 -10.02
N LEU A 69 3.83 -29.24 -10.07
CA LEU A 69 4.29 -28.24 -9.08
C LEU A 69 3.50 -26.94 -9.16
N ARG A 70 3.02 -26.53 -10.34
CA ARG A 70 2.18 -25.30 -10.47
C ARG A 70 0.81 -25.53 -9.86
N TRP A 71 0.20 -26.66 -10.11
CA TRP A 71 -1.06 -27.04 -9.45
C TRP A 71 -0.88 -27.11 -7.92
N LEU A 72 0.19 -27.78 -7.46
CA LEU A 72 0.46 -27.91 -6.03
C LEU A 72 0.72 -26.56 -5.36
N PHE A 73 1.41 -25.64 -6.04
CA PHE A 73 1.59 -24.25 -5.59
C PHE A 73 0.25 -23.58 -5.33
N HIS A 74 -0.67 -23.59 -6.29
CA HIS A 74 -2.00 -23.00 -6.12
C HIS A 74 -2.81 -23.71 -5.04
N ARG A 75 -2.68 -25.04 -4.96
CA ARG A 75 -3.38 -25.82 -3.92
C ARG A 75 -2.89 -25.48 -2.52
N LEU A 76 -1.60 -25.42 -2.29
CA LEU A 76 -1.02 -25.05 -1.00
C LEU A 76 -1.40 -23.62 -0.60
N GLY A 77 -1.40 -22.68 -1.53
CA GLY A 77 -1.86 -21.31 -1.30
C GLY A 77 -3.32 -21.20 -0.84
N SER A 78 -4.17 -22.18 -1.24
CA SER A 78 -5.59 -22.23 -0.84
C SER A 78 -5.87 -22.90 0.51
N LEU A 79 -4.88 -23.53 1.15
CA LEU A 79 -5.09 -24.34 2.37
C LEU A 79 -5.17 -23.54 3.65
N GLY A 80 -4.96 -22.22 3.61
CA GLY A 80 -4.95 -21.36 4.81
C GLY A 80 -3.79 -21.68 5.76
N LEU A 81 -2.61 -22.00 5.20
CA LEU A 81 -1.42 -22.35 6.00
C LEU A 81 -0.97 -21.23 6.93
N THR A 82 -1.25 -19.97 6.58
CA THR A 82 -0.98 -18.77 7.39
C THR A 82 -1.79 -18.73 8.69
N GLN A 83 -2.85 -19.54 8.80
CA GLN A 83 -3.72 -19.61 9.98
C GLN A 83 -3.31 -20.72 10.95
N LEU A 84 -2.33 -21.57 10.59
CA LEU A 84 -1.92 -22.74 11.36
C LEU A 84 -0.90 -22.43 12.46
N ASN A 85 -1.01 -21.29 13.13
CA ASN A 85 -0.12 -20.94 14.24
C ASN A 85 -0.67 -21.44 15.57
N ARG A 86 0.11 -22.27 16.27
CA ARG A 86 -0.20 -22.75 17.65
C ARG A 86 0.67 -22.10 18.73
N ALA A 87 1.70 -21.34 18.36
CA ALA A 87 2.67 -20.81 19.30
C ALA A 87 2.39 -19.34 19.62
N ALA A 88 2.29 -19.01 20.92
CA ALA A 88 2.07 -17.66 21.40
C ALA A 88 3.35 -16.78 21.33
N ALA A 89 4.55 -17.37 21.39
CA ALA A 89 5.80 -16.62 21.55
C ALA A 89 6.57 -16.39 20.24
N VAL A 90 6.61 -17.36 19.32
CA VAL A 90 7.29 -17.22 18.01
C VAL A 90 6.38 -17.79 16.93
N PRO A 91 5.78 -16.93 16.08
CA PRO A 91 4.92 -17.39 14.99
C PRO A 91 5.69 -18.29 14.01
N GLY A 92 5.12 -19.47 13.70
CA GLY A 92 5.73 -20.41 12.78
C GLY A 92 4.77 -21.51 12.34
N LEU A 93 5.00 -22.03 11.12
CA LEU A 93 4.29 -23.18 10.58
C LEU A 93 4.94 -24.46 11.09
N ASN A 94 4.18 -25.27 11.85
CA ASN A 94 4.58 -26.61 12.18
C ASN A 94 4.34 -27.53 10.95
N ARG A 95 5.34 -28.30 10.56
CA ARG A 95 5.27 -29.23 9.42
C ARG A 95 4.16 -30.26 9.59
N GLU A 96 3.99 -30.81 10.80
CA GLU A 96 2.96 -31.79 11.08
C GLU A 96 1.54 -31.25 10.92
N ASP A 97 1.33 -29.95 11.22
CA ASP A 97 0.03 -29.32 11.02
C ASP A 97 -0.26 -29.11 9.54
N ALA A 98 0.76 -28.80 8.74
CA ALA A 98 0.62 -28.76 7.28
C ALA A 98 0.31 -30.14 6.69
N TYR A 99 0.98 -31.20 7.15
CA TYR A 99 0.76 -32.58 6.69
C TYR A 99 -0.62 -33.13 7.02
N ARG A 100 -1.31 -32.62 8.04
CA ARG A 100 -2.70 -32.99 8.37
C ARG A 100 -3.72 -32.41 7.39
N LYS A 101 -3.32 -31.46 6.55
CA LYS A 101 -4.23 -30.90 5.54
C LYS A 101 -4.43 -31.91 4.41
N ALA A 102 -5.61 -32.51 4.34
CA ALA A 102 -5.97 -33.39 3.24
C ALA A 102 -6.14 -32.60 1.93
N ILE A 103 -5.59 -33.10 0.86
CA ILE A 103 -5.77 -32.59 -0.50
C ILE A 103 -6.33 -33.70 -1.40
N LEU A 104 -7.30 -33.35 -2.23
CA LEU A 104 -7.73 -34.22 -3.31
C LEU A 104 -6.72 -34.09 -4.45
N LEU A 105 -6.18 -35.23 -4.89
CA LEU A 105 -5.18 -35.28 -5.97
C LEU A 105 -5.86 -35.77 -7.25
N PRO A 106 -6.20 -34.88 -8.19
CA PRO A 106 -6.77 -35.31 -9.49
C PRO A 106 -5.70 -35.94 -10.42
N PRO A 107 -6.10 -36.56 -11.53
CA PRO A 107 -5.15 -37.01 -12.54
C PRO A 107 -4.21 -35.89 -13.02
N ILE A 108 -3.00 -36.23 -13.43
CA ILE A 108 -1.95 -35.27 -13.79
C ILE A 108 -2.38 -34.27 -14.88
N ASP A 109 -3.15 -34.73 -15.86
CA ASP A 109 -3.64 -33.85 -16.95
C ASP A 109 -4.65 -32.81 -16.41
N GLU A 110 -5.48 -33.19 -15.43
CA GLU A 110 -6.38 -32.30 -14.79
C GLU A 110 -5.63 -31.31 -13.90
N GLN A 111 -4.58 -31.73 -13.18
CA GLN A 111 -3.71 -30.82 -12.43
C GLN A 111 -3.12 -29.75 -13.35
N ARG A 112 -2.57 -30.14 -14.52
CA ARG A 112 -2.01 -29.18 -15.50
C ARG A 112 -3.06 -28.25 -16.05
N ARG A 113 -4.27 -28.76 -16.34
CA ARG A 113 -5.38 -27.93 -16.82
C ARG A 113 -5.78 -26.86 -15.78
N ILE A 114 -5.95 -27.26 -14.52
CA ILE A 114 -6.26 -26.35 -13.40
C ILE A 114 -5.13 -25.32 -13.23
N ALA A 115 -3.87 -25.76 -13.21
CA ALA A 115 -2.72 -24.87 -13.08
C ALA A 115 -2.71 -23.80 -14.18
N ALA A 116 -2.92 -24.20 -15.44
CA ALA A 116 -2.93 -23.25 -16.56
C ALA A 116 -4.04 -22.18 -16.44
N ILE A 117 -5.23 -22.57 -15.99
CA ILE A 117 -6.34 -21.62 -15.75
C ILE A 117 -6.00 -20.63 -14.64
N LEU A 118 -5.49 -21.12 -13.49
CA LEU A 118 -5.16 -20.28 -12.35
C LEU A 118 -3.95 -19.39 -12.64
N ASP A 119 -2.93 -19.89 -13.35
CA ASP A 119 -1.78 -19.11 -13.79
C ASP A 119 -2.19 -17.96 -14.71
N HIS A 120 -3.09 -18.23 -15.66
CA HIS A 120 -3.59 -17.19 -16.56
C HIS A 120 -4.33 -16.09 -15.78
N ALA A 121 -5.21 -16.47 -14.87
CA ALA A 121 -5.95 -15.53 -14.03
C ALA A 121 -5.02 -14.72 -13.11
N ASP A 122 -3.99 -15.36 -12.54
CA ASP A 122 -3.01 -14.66 -11.69
C ASP A 122 -2.12 -13.70 -12.49
N ALA A 123 -1.72 -14.07 -13.70
CA ALA A 123 -0.97 -13.19 -14.61
C ALA A 123 -1.76 -11.92 -14.98
N LEU A 124 -3.08 -12.03 -15.19
CA LEU A 124 -3.94 -10.88 -15.44
C LEU A 124 -4.02 -9.95 -14.23
N ARG A 125 -4.15 -10.49 -13.01
CA ARG A 125 -4.12 -9.74 -11.75
C ARG A 125 -2.78 -9.03 -11.56
N ALA A 126 -1.67 -9.70 -11.83
CA ALA A 126 -0.33 -9.12 -11.75
C ALA A 126 -0.18 -7.92 -12.69
N LYS A 127 -0.63 -8.04 -13.95
CA LYS A 127 -0.64 -6.92 -14.92
C LYS A 127 -1.48 -5.73 -14.45
N ARG A 128 -2.62 -5.97 -13.79
CA ARG A 128 -3.46 -4.89 -13.23
C ARG A 128 -2.78 -4.18 -12.07
N ARG A 129 -2.11 -4.92 -11.17
CA ARG A 129 -1.32 -4.33 -10.08
C ARG A 129 -0.16 -3.48 -10.62
N GLU A 130 0.53 -3.98 -11.65
CA GLU A 130 1.58 -3.22 -12.33
C GLU A 130 1.03 -1.94 -12.99
N ALA A 131 -0.12 -2.02 -13.66
CA ALA A 131 -0.76 -0.84 -14.24
C ALA A 131 -1.12 0.22 -13.18
N LEU A 132 -1.60 -0.19 -12.00
CA LEU A 132 -1.86 0.73 -10.89
C LEU A 132 -0.57 1.40 -10.41
N ALA A 133 0.51 0.64 -10.22
CA ALA A 133 1.80 1.20 -9.80
C ALA A 133 2.33 2.24 -10.82
N ARG A 134 2.21 1.96 -12.12
CA ARG A 134 2.60 2.89 -13.18
C ARG A 134 1.75 4.17 -13.19
N LEU A 135 0.45 4.08 -12.89
CA LEU A 135 -0.42 5.27 -12.80
C LEU A 135 -0.06 6.16 -11.60
N ASP A 136 0.38 5.56 -10.48
CA ASP A 136 0.85 6.31 -9.31
C ASP A 136 2.16 7.07 -9.62
N GLU A 137 3.08 6.46 -10.37
CA GLU A 137 4.33 7.09 -10.83
C GLU A 137 4.08 8.18 -11.88
N LEU A 138 3.09 7.98 -12.77
CA LEU A 138 2.78 8.89 -13.86
C LEU A 138 2.39 10.28 -13.35
N THR A 139 1.58 10.38 -12.30
CA THR A 139 1.17 11.67 -11.73
C THR A 139 2.37 12.48 -11.26
N GLN A 140 3.33 11.83 -10.59
CA GLN A 140 4.57 12.50 -10.17
C GLN A 140 5.45 12.89 -11.35
N SER A 141 5.55 12.04 -12.36
CA SER A 141 6.33 12.33 -13.58
C SER A 141 5.77 13.54 -14.31
N ILE A 142 4.45 13.63 -14.48
CA ILE A 142 3.77 14.77 -15.09
C ILE A 142 4.04 16.05 -14.29
N PHE A 143 3.95 15.98 -12.95
CA PHE A 143 4.25 17.13 -12.09
C PHE A 143 5.68 17.64 -12.30
N ILE A 144 6.66 16.74 -12.29
CA ILE A 144 8.08 17.10 -12.45
C ILE A 144 8.36 17.62 -13.86
N ASP A 145 7.72 17.08 -14.89
CA ASP A 145 7.87 17.56 -16.27
C ASP A 145 7.32 18.99 -16.43
N MET A 146 6.14 19.27 -15.89
CA MET A 146 5.49 20.57 -15.98
C MET A 146 6.18 21.64 -15.13
N PHE A 147 6.55 21.32 -13.88
CA PHE A 147 6.95 22.32 -12.88
C PHE A 147 8.40 22.16 -12.39
N GLY A 148 9.03 21.00 -12.57
CA GLY A 148 10.33 20.66 -11.97
C GLY A 148 10.24 20.24 -10.52
N ASP A 149 11.40 19.99 -9.86
CA ASP A 149 11.47 19.76 -8.41
C ASP A 149 11.11 21.07 -7.69
N PRO A 150 10.05 21.10 -6.85
CA PRO A 150 9.56 22.33 -6.24
C PRO A 150 10.52 22.95 -5.22
N ILE A 151 11.43 22.16 -4.64
CA ILE A 151 12.45 22.70 -3.71
C ILE A 151 13.59 23.36 -4.48
N VAL A 152 13.95 22.84 -5.66
CA VAL A 152 14.95 23.44 -6.56
C VAL A 152 14.35 24.63 -7.30
N ASN A 153 13.06 24.56 -7.63
CA ASN A 153 12.29 25.55 -8.38
C ASN A 153 12.98 26.00 -9.69
N PRO A 154 13.29 25.08 -10.60
CA PRO A 154 14.07 25.39 -11.81
C PRO A 154 13.34 26.32 -12.77
N ARG A 155 12.02 26.47 -12.63
CA ARG A 155 11.18 27.37 -13.43
C ARG A 155 11.12 28.80 -12.86
N GLY A 156 11.64 29.02 -11.63
CA GLY A 156 11.67 30.34 -10.99
C GLY A 156 10.31 30.88 -10.57
N TYR A 157 9.34 30.02 -10.25
CA TYR A 157 8.03 30.46 -9.78
C TYR A 157 8.13 31.23 -8.47
N PRO A 158 7.23 32.19 -8.18
CA PRO A 158 7.13 32.83 -6.88
C PRO A 158 6.93 31.80 -5.78
N ILE A 159 7.70 31.88 -4.69
CA ILE A 159 7.59 30.99 -3.53
C ILE A 159 6.76 31.68 -2.45
N LYS A 160 5.73 30.98 -1.95
CA LYS A 160 4.92 31.42 -0.83
C LYS A 160 4.98 30.40 0.29
N PRO A 161 5.02 30.84 1.58
CA PRO A 161 4.75 29.94 2.69
C PRO A 161 3.37 29.28 2.55
N LEU A 162 3.24 28.00 2.89
CA LEU A 162 1.97 27.28 2.73
C LEU A 162 0.80 27.99 3.43
N GLN A 163 1.04 28.63 4.58
CA GLN A 163 -0.01 29.37 5.31
C GLN A 163 -0.68 30.49 4.47
N GLU A 164 0.02 31.09 3.51
CA GLU A 164 -0.55 32.11 2.63
C GLU A 164 -1.50 31.53 1.57
N LEU A 165 -1.44 30.23 1.35
CA LEU A 165 -2.32 29.50 0.43
C LEU A 165 -3.54 28.88 1.14
N ILE A 166 -3.67 29.07 2.45
CA ILE A 166 -4.72 28.47 3.28
C ILE A 166 -5.80 29.52 3.58
N ASP A 167 -7.05 29.08 3.61
CA ASP A 167 -8.20 29.91 4.00
C ASP A 167 -7.97 30.51 5.39
N PRO A 168 -7.92 31.83 5.54
CA PRO A 168 -7.72 32.48 6.83
C PRO A 168 -8.82 32.16 7.86
N ALA A 169 -10.05 31.85 7.41
CA ALA A 169 -11.16 31.44 8.28
C ALA A 169 -11.01 29.99 8.76
N ARG A 170 -10.18 29.20 8.06
CA ARG A 170 -9.95 27.78 8.35
C ARG A 170 -8.45 27.44 8.43
N PRO A 171 -7.72 28.00 9.42
CA PRO A 171 -6.27 27.88 9.50
C PRO A 171 -5.82 26.42 9.67
N ILE A 172 -4.55 26.15 9.34
CA ILE A 172 -3.92 24.84 9.55
C ILE A 172 -4.10 24.40 11.00
N THR A 173 -4.67 23.23 11.20
CA THR A 173 -4.92 22.67 12.52
C THR A 173 -4.79 21.15 12.52
N TYR A 174 -4.46 20.57 13.66
CA TYR A 174 -4.61 19.14 13.90
C TYR A 174 -5.96 18.84 14.57
N GLY A 175 -6.29 17.55 14.69
CA GLY A 175 -7.58 17.12 15.19
C GLY A 175 -7.56 16.49 16.58
N ILE A 176 -8.40 15.48 16.75
CA ILE A 176 -8.74 14.85 18.02
C ILE A 176 -7.54 14.17 18.66
N LEU A 177 -7.25 14.51 19.93
CA LEU A 177 -6.18 13.91 20.72
C LEU A 177 -6.53 12.50 21.21
N LYS A 178 -7.75 12.33 21.72
CA LYS A 178 -8.26 11.07 22.26
C LYS A 178 -9.67 10.83 21.70
N PRO A 179 -9.81 10.07 20.61
CA PRO A 179 -11.10 9.88 19.96
C PRO A 179 -12.09 8.99 20.75
N GLY A 180 -11.65 8.34 21.83
CA GLY A 180 -12.49 7.42 22.59
C GLY A 180 -12.69 6.09 21.89
N GLU A 181 -13.69 5.35 22.32
CA GLU A 181 -14.12 4.10 21.68
C GLU A 181 -14.84 4.39 20.35
N ASP A 182 -14.81 3.42 19.45
CA ASP A 182 -15.52 3.52 18.18
C ASP A 182 -17.02 3.33 18.42
N VAL A 183 -17.80 4.36 18.13
CA VAL A 183 -19.26 4.38 18.34
C VAL A 183 -20.05 4.02 17.07
N GLY A 184 -19.38 3.61 16.00
CA GLY A 184 -20.02 3.18 14.75
C GLY A 184 -20.81 4.31 14.06
N GLU A 185 -21.92 3.94 13.43
CA GLU A 185 -22.74 4.85 12.61
C GLU A 185 -23.39 6.02 13.38
N ALA A 186 -23.56 5.88 14.70
CA ALA A 186 -24.16 6.92 15.53
C ALA A 186 -23.21 8.12 15.77
N GLY A 187 -21.95 7.97 15.49
CA GLY A 187 -20.88 8.93 15.73
C GLY A 187 -20.55 9.85 14.55
N VAL A 188 -19.46 10.59 14.73
CA VAL A 188 -18.82 11.40 13.70
C VAL A 188 -17.57 10.70 13.24
N LYS A 189 -17.43 10.46 11.95
CA LYS A 189 -16.24 9.82 11.36
C LYS A 189 -14.99 10.65 11.64
N TYR A 190 -13.83 9.99 11.79
CA TYR A 190 -12.54 10.67 11.87
C TYR A 190 -11.46 9.89 11.12
N VAL A 191 -10.59 10.63 10.42
CA VAL A 191 -9.50 10.08 9.61
C VAL A 191 -8.22 10.00 10.43
N ARG A 192 -7.57 8.83 10.39
CA ARG A 192 -6.25 8.56 10.98
C ARG A 192 -5.19 8.46 9.88
N VAL A 193 -3.93 8.57 10.24
CA VAL A 193 -2.80 8.37 9.29
C VAL A 193 -2.84 6.99 8.59
N VAL A 194 -3.34 5.95 9.30
CA VAL A 194 -3.47 4.59 8.73
C VAL A 194 -4.54 4.49 7.65
N ASP A 195 -5.53 5.38 7.67
CA ASP A 195 -6.60 5.44 6.68
C ASP A 195 -6.16 6.18 5.41
N MET A 196 -5.00 6.86 5.43
CA MET A 196 -4.43 7.57 4.28
C MET A 196 -3.41 6.69 3.58
N LYS A 197 -3.72 6.22 2.37
CA LYS A 197 -2.83 5.37 1.55
C LYS A 197 -2.85 5.84 0.09
N ASN A 198 -1.70 5.86 -0.54
CA ASN A 198 -1.53 6.16 -1.97
C ASN A 198 -2.25 7.44 -2.43
N GLY A 199 -2.21 8.49 -1.59
CA GLY A 199 -2.84 9.78 -1.89
C GLY A 199 -4.36 9.82 -1.73
N GLU A 200 -4.97 8.78 -1.17
CA GLU A 200 -6.42 8.66 -0.94
C GLU A 200 -6.74 8.36 0.51
N ILE A 201 -8.00 8.59 0.89
CA ILE A 201 -8.54 8.19 2.19
C ILE A 201 -9.42 6.95 1.99
N LEU A 202 -9.09 5.86 2.67
CA LEU A 202 -9.88 4.63 2.67
C LEU A 202 -11.13 4.82 3.54
N ALA A 203 -12.20 5.32 2.95
CA ALA A 203 -13.43 5.71 3.66
C ALA A 203 -14.07 4.56 4.46
N ASP A 204 -13.86 3.30 4.04
CA ASP A 204 -14.39 2.11 4.71
C ASP A 204 -13.60 1.71 5.96
N THR A 205 -12.40 2.28 6.17
CA THR A 205 -11.54 1.97 7.32
C THR A 205 -11.63 3.01 8.43
N VAL A 206 -12.28 4.15 8.17
CA VAL A 206 -12.40 5.23 9.14
C VAL A 206 -13.28 4.80 10.32
N ARG A 207 -12.91 5.29 11.50
CA ARG A 207 -13.66 5.07 12.73
C ARG A 207 -14.53 6.27 13.07
N SER A 208 -15.38 6.09 14.07
CA SER A 208 -16.26 7.14 14.57
C SER A 208 -16.00 7.45 16.03
N THR A 209 -16.18 8.73 16.38
CA THR A 209 -16.11 9.24 17.76
C THR A 209 -17.46 9.81 18.18
N SER A 210 -17.66 10.07 19.47
CA SER A 210 -18.89 10.68 19.95
C SER A 210 -19.06 12.11 19.38
N ARG A 211 -20.30 12.54 19.22
CA ARG A 211 -20.63 13.89 18.76
C ARG A 211 -20.05 14.98 19.68
N GLU A 212 -20.01 14.71 20.99
CA GLU A 212 -19.45 15.61 21.99
C GLU A 212 -17.95 15.83 21.77
N ILE A 213 -17.17 14.76 21.58
CA ILE A 213 -15.75 14.85 21.26
C ILE A 213 -15.56 15.59 19.93
N ALA A 214 -16.30 15.23 18.89
CA ALA A 214 -16.20 15.86 17.59
C ALA A 214 -16.48 17.37 17.65
N GLU A 215 -17.46 17.80 18.44
CA GLU A 215 -17.79 19.22 18.60
C GLU A 215 -16.68 20.00 19.35
N THR A 216 -16.04 19.38 20.33
CA THR A 216 -14.86 19.97 21.01
C THR A 216 -13.74 20.29 20.01
N TYR A 217 -13.62 19.49 18.94
CA TYR A 217 -12.63 19.67 17.86
C TYR A 217 -13.24 20.20 16.56
N ARG A 218 -14.33 20.98 16.61
CA ARG A 218 -15.02 21.54 15.44
C ARG A 218 -14.11 22.30 14.47
N ARG A 219 -12.98 22.84 14.94
CA ARG A 219 -12.00 23.54 14.09
C ARG A 219 -11.32 22.62 13.07
N SER A 220 -11.24 21.32 13.32
CA SER A 220 -10.67 20.32 12.43
C SER A 220 -11.72 19.57 11.62
N ARG A 221 -12.98 20.03 11.63
CA ARG A 221 -14.06 19.48 10.79
C ARG A 221 -13.68 19.62 9.32
N LEU A 222 -13.90 18.55 8.58
CA LEU A 222 -13.53 18.43 7.18
C LEU A 222 -14.63 18.91 6.26
N ILE A 223 -14.21 19.50 5.15
CA ILE A 223 -15.04 19.80 3.98
C ILE A 223 -14.42 19.07 2.80
N PRO A 224 -15.23 18.54 1.86
CA PRO A 224 -14.73 17.96 0.62
C PRO A 224 -13.76 18.91 -0.09
N GLY A 225 -12.66 18.36 -0.61
CA GLY A 225 -11.58 19.15 -1.22
C GLY A 225 -10.51 19.65 -0.25
N ASP A 226 -10.69 19.56 1.07
CA ASP A 226 -9.59 19.81 2.02
C ASP A 226 -8.43 18.85 1.74
N LEU A 227 -7.20 19.35 1.88
CA LEU A 227 -6.01 18.51 1.84
C LEU A 227 -5.64 18.08 3.26
N LEU A 228 -5.46 16.79 3.48
CA LEU A 228 -4.92 16.24 4.72
C LEU A 228 -3.44 15.94 4.56
N MET A 229 -2.67 16.19 5.61
CA MET A 229 -1.25 15.84 5.68
C MET A 229 -0.95 15.17 7.01
N SER A 230 -0.30 14.02 6.99
CA SER A 230 0.20 13.38 8.20
C SER A 230 1.40 14.14 8.76
N ILE A 231 1.35 14.48 10.05
CA ILE A 231 2.39 15.25 10.76
C ILE A 231 3.13 14.43 11.82
N ARG A 232 2.68 13.20 12.10
CA ARG A 232 3.35 12.26 13.02
C ARG A 232 3.35 10.83 12.49
N GLY A 233 4.31 10.03 12.92
CA GLY A 233 4.52 8.68 12.46
C GLY A 233 5.07 8.67 11.02
N HIS A 234 4.22 8.43 10.05
CA HIS A 234 4.56 8.54 8.62
C HIS A 234 4.33 9.97 8.12
N VAL A 235 5.25 10.88 8.44
CA VAL A 235 5.16 12.30 8.06
C VAL A 235 5.11 12.46 6.53
N GLY A 236 4.23 13.37 6.07
CA GLY A 236 4.16 13.76 4.65
C GLY A 236 3.25 12.91 3.77
N ARG A 237 2.45 11.98 4.33
CA ARG A 237 1.34 11.42 3.56
C ARG A 237 0.30 12.51 3.36
N VAL A 238 -0.19 12.66 2.14
CA VAL A 238 -1.24 13.62 1.79
C VAL A 238 -2.40 12.92 1.11
N ALA A 239 -3.63 13.42 1.33
CA ALA A 239 -4.82 12.95 0.65
C ALA A 239 -5.87 14.05 0.59
N ILE A 240 -6.66 14.11 -0.47
CA ILE A 240 -7.80 15.04 -0.60
C ILE A 240 -9.04 14.39 0.01
N VAL A 241 -9.79 15.15 0.78
CA VAL A 241 -11.03 14.70 1.44
C VAL A 241 -12.13 14.49 0.39
N PRO A 242 -12.68 13.27 0.27
CA PRO A 242 -13.80 12.99 -0.62
C PRO A 242 -15.14 13.46 -0.04
N ASP A 243 -16.17 13.58 -0.87
CA ASP A 243 -17.54 13.98 -0.48
C ASP A 243 -18.13 13.08 0.63
N SER A 244 -17.81 11.80 0.62
CA SER A 244 -18.29 10.81 1.61
C SER A 244 -17.81 11.05 3.05
N LEU A 245 -16.85 11.98 3.23
CA LEU A 245 -16.26 12.35 4.52
C LEU A 245 -16.55 13.81 4.89
N GLU A 246 -17.55 14.43 4.29
CA GLU A 246 -18.05 15.75 4.71
C GLU A 246 -18.46 15.72 6.19
N GLY A 247 -18.02 16.73 6.96
CA GLY A 247 -18.29 16.83 8.39
C GLY A 247 -17.47 15.89 9.29
N ALA A 248 -16.68 14.99 8.72
CA ALA A 248 -15.76 14.16 9.48
C ALA A 248 -14.68 14.99 10.19
N ASN A 249 -13.91 14.34 11.06
CA ASN A 249 -12.81 14.97 11.77
C ASN A 249 -11.47 14.27 11.45
N ILE A 250 -10.38 14.70 12.03
CA ILE A 250 -9.04 14.08 11.95
C ILE A 250 -8.47 13.83 13.34
N THR A 251 -7.40 13.02 13.43
CA THR A 251 -6.65 12.86 14.70
C THR A 251 -5.53 13.90 14.82
N GLN A 252 -4.91 13.95 16.00
CA GLN A 252 -3.76 14.81 16.29
C GLN A 252 -2.54 14.58 15.40
N ASP A 253 -2.47 13.42 14.73
CA ASP A 253 -1.34 13.01 13.90
C ASP A 253 -1.49 13.47 12.44
N THR A 254 -2.58 14.16 12.14
CA THR A 254 -2.94 14.70 10.82
C THR A 254 -3.24 16.18 10.92
N ALA A 255 -2.78 16.97 9.96
CA ALA A 255 -3.15 18.37 9.77
C ALA A 255 -4.15 18.51 8.62
N ARG A 256 -5.15 19.41 8.80
CA ARG A 256 -6.04 19.85 7.74
C ARG A 256 -5.51 21.13 7.11
N LEU A 257 -5.45 21.15 5.79
CA LEU A 257 -4.99 22.24 4.95
C LEU A 257 -6.16 22.65 4.03
N ALA A 258 -6.86 23.73 4.41
CA ALA A 258 -7.96 24.30 3.59
C ALA A 258 -7.35 25.19 2.49
N VAL A 259 -6.86 24.61 1.41
CA VAL A 259 -6.16 25.32 0.32
C VAL A 259 -7.15 26.15 -0.49
N VAL A 260 -6.86 27.47 -0.65
CA VAL A 260 -7.66 28.40 -1.46
C VAL A 260 -6.80 29.27 -2.39
N GLY A 261 -5.53 29.49 -2.06
CA GLY A 261 -4.60 30.32 -2.84
C GLY A 261 -3.90 29.59 -4.01
N ALA A 262 -4.22 28.31 -4.20
CA ALA A 262 -3.68 27.47 -5.25
C ALA A 262 -4.62 26.26 -5.50
N SER A 263 -4.40 25.51 -6.58
CA SER A 263 -5.09 24.24 -6.79
C SER A 263 -4.70 23.21 -5.72
N THR A 264 -5.68 22.62 -5.03
CA THR A 264 -5.44 21.56 -4.03
C THR A 264 -4.71 20.37 -4.64
N ALA A 265 -5.03 20.00 -5.88
CA ALA A 265 -4.34 18.92 -6.60
C ALA A 265 -2.86 19.26 -6.85
N TYR A 266 -2.55 20.51 -7.23
CA TYR A 266 -1.19 20.99 -7.37
C TYR A 266 -0.42 20.92 -6.05
N VAL A 267 -0.97 21.49 -4.98
CA VAL A 267 -0.32 21.49 -3.63
C VAL A 267 -0.10 20.08 -3.13
N ARG A 268 -1.06 19.18 -3.34
CA ARG A 268 -0.91 17.75 -2.99
C ARG A 268 0.32 17.14 -3.66
N GLU A 269 0.44 17.27 -4.98
CA GLU A 269 1.56 16.66 -5.71
C GLU A 269 2.88 17.35 -5.38
N CYS A 270 2.88 18.66 -5.21
CA CYS A 270 4.03 19.45 -4.78
C CYS A 270 4.62 18.86 -3.47
N ILE A 271 3.79 18.67 -2.45
CA ILE A 271 4.20 18.10 -1.14
C ILE A 271 4.61 16.62 -1.27
N SER A 272 4.07 15.88 -2.25
CA SER A 272 4.37 14.47 -2.48
C SER A 272 5.72 14.21 -3.13
N THR A 273 6.40 15.23 -3.68
CA THR A 273 7.67 15.09 -4.39
C THR A 273 8.81 14.62 -3.49
N ALA A 274 9.82 13.99 -4.09
CA ALA A 274 11.04 13.60 -3.40
C ALA A 274 11.78 14.80 -2.77
N GLY A 275 11.73 15.97 -3.42
CA GLY A 275 12.28 17.23 -2.89
C GLY A 275 11.64 17.61 -1.56
N PHE A 276 10.30 17.64 -1.51
CA PHE A 276 9.57 17.93 -0.27
C PHE A 276 9.74 16.85 0.80
N ARG A 277 9.83 15.57 0.45
CA ARG A 277 10.13 14.50 1.42
C ARG A 277 11.46 14.76 2.12
N ARG A 278 12.52 15.08 1.37
CA ARG A 278 13.83 15.46 1.95
C ARG A 278 13.75 16.73 2.80
N TRP A 279 12.93 17.69 2.39
CA TRP A 279 12.68 18.89 3.18
C TRP A 279 12.01 18.54 4.52
N MET A 280 10.92 17.76 4.50
CA MET A 280 10.22 17.30 5.70
C MET A 280 11.09 16.46 6.62
N ASP A 281 11.93 15.57 6.07
CA ASP A 281 12.86 14.76 6.86
C ASP A 281 13.83 15.62 7.69
N ARG A 282 14.28 16.76 7.13
CA ARG A 282 15.14 17.73 7.84
C ARG A 282 14.41 18.50 8.94
N HIS A 283 13.10 18.68 8.81
CA HIS A 283 12.26 19.40 9.79
C HIS A 283 11.56 18.47 10.78
N THR A 284 11.66 17.14 10.55
CA THR A 284 11.07 16.14 11.44
C THR A 284 11.95 15.93 12.67
N LYS A 285 11.34 16.00 13.86
CA LYS A 285 11.99 15.83 15.16
C LYS A 285 11.41 14.63 15.92
N GLY A 286 12.13 14.16 16.93
CA GLY A 286 11.71 13.06 17.81
C GLY A 286 12.41 11.74 17.52
N VAL A 287 12.72 10.98 18.59
CA VAL A 287 13.40 9.68 18.54
C VAL A 287 12.39 8.52 18.54
N ALA A 288 11.43 8.55 19.45
CA ALA A 288 10.43 7.49 19.58
C ALA A 288 9.22 7.68 18.63
N VAL A 289 8.74 8.93 18.49
CA VAL A 289 7.70 9.28 17.51
C VAL A 289 8.20 10.47 16.69
N ARG A 290 8.52 10.20 15.43
CA ARG A 290 8.93 11.24 14.49
C ARG A 290 7.74 12.11 14.12
N GLY A 291 7.93 13.43 14.10
CA GLY A 291 6.88 14.36 13.73
C GLY A 291 7.41 15.71 13.27
N ILE A 292 6.62 16.41 12.45
CA ILE A 292 6.83 17.79 12.04
C ILE A 292 5.83 18.67 12.79
N ASN A 293 6.25 19.81 13.31
CA ASN A 293 5.33 20.72 14.01
C ASN A 293 4.53 21.59 13.02
N LEU A 294 3.38 22.12 13.46
CA LEU A 294 2.55 22.96 12.59
C LEU A 294 3.22 24.28 12.18
N GLY A 295 4.18 24.78 12.95
CA GLY A 295 4.96 25.95 12.58
C GLY A 295 5.78 25.68 11.32
N ASP A 296 6.51 24.55 11.29
CA ASP A 296 7.28 24.15 10.12
C ASP A 296 6.37 23.84 8.90
N VAL A 297 5.19 23.24 9.13
CA VAL A 297 4.19 23.03 8.06
C VAL A 297 3.71 24.34 7.46
N LYS A 298 3.45 25.36 8.26
CA LYS A 298 3.02 26.69 7.80
C LYS A 298 4.05 27.36 6.91
N GLU A 299 5.33 27.16 7.22
CA GLU A 299 6.47 27.78 6.53
C GLU A 299 6.97 26.92 5.33
N MET A 300 6.26 25.86 4.94
CA MET A 300 6.61 25.09 3.72
C MET A 300 6.69 26.02 2.50
N PRO A 301 7.84 26.05 1.79
CA PRO A 301 8.03 26.93 0.65
C PRO A 301 7.38 26.37 -0.61
N ILE A 302 6.16 26.76 -0.90
CA ILE A 302 5.40 26.29 -2.07
C ILE A 302 5.66 27.22 -3.27
N PRO A 303 6.27 26.74 -4.36
CA PRO A 303 6.28 27.48 -5.64
C PRO A 303 4.83 27.60 -6.14
N VAL A 304 4.46 28.77 -6.65
CA VAL A 304 3.09 29.04 -7.11
C VAL A 304 3.14 29.40 -8.61
N PRO A 305 2.92 28.44 -9.52
CA PRO A 305 2.77 28.70 -10.95
C PRO A 305 1.51 29.52 -11.23
N GLU A 306 1.39 30.03 -12.46
CA GLU A 306 0.19 30.72 -12.91
C GLU A 306 -1.05 29.81 -12.80
N PRO A 307 -2.23 30.37 -12.50
CA PRO A 307 -3.47 29.60 -12.29
C PRO A 307 -3.79 28.65 -13.46
N GLU A 308 -3.58 29.07 -14.69
CA GLU A 308 -3.85 28.29 -15.88
C GLU A 308 -3.02 27.01 -15.96
N GLN A 309 -1.76 27.07 -15.55
CA GLN A 309 -0.87 25.90 -15.49
C GLN A 309 -1.32 24.91 -14.39
N GLN A 310 -1.76 25.45 -13.24
CA GLN A 310 -2.30 24.63 -12.15
C GLN A 310 -3.61 23.93 -12.54
N GLU A 311 -4.49 24.62 -13.28
CA GLU A 311 -5.74 24.07 -13.79
C GLU A 311 -5.51 23.00 -14.86
N GLU A 312 -4.56 23.23 -15.77
CA GLU A 312 -4.15 22.23 -16.76
C GLU A 312 -3.67 20.95 -16.06
N PHE A 313 -2.77 21.10 -15.10
CA PHE A 313 -2.30 19.97 -14.29
C PHE A 313 -3.45 19.26 -13.56
N ALA A 314 -4.35 20.00 -12.92
CA ALA A 314 -5.50 19.43 -12.21
C ALA A 314 -6.41 18.62 -13.14
N ARG A 315 -6.63 19.06 -14.40
CA ARG A 315 -7.41 18.31 -15.40
C ARG A 315 -6.73 17.00 -15.79
N VAL A 316 -5.41 17.03 -16.01
CA VAL A 316 -4.64 15.84 -16.35
C VAL A 316 -4.69 14.84 -15.19
N VAL A 317 -4.43 15.31 -13.96
CA VAL A 317 -4.49 14.47 -12.75
C VAL A 317 -5.87 13.88 -12.54
N ALA A 318 -6.95 14.64 -12.75
CA ALA A 318 -8.31 14.12 -12.63
C ALA A 318 -8.56 12.95 -13.59
N THR A 319 -8.03 13.01 -14.81
CA THR A 319 -8.11 11.91 -15.78
C THR A 319 -7.34 10.67 -15.31
N VAL A 320 -6.14 10.84 -14.76
CA VAL A 320 -5.34 9.74 -14.20
C VAL A 320 -6.04 9.12 -13.00
N VAL A 321 -6.61 9.93 -12.10
CA VAL A 321 -7.35 9.45 -10.92
C VAL A 321 -8.57 8.63 -11.32
N LEU A 322 -9.35 9.09 -12.32
CA LEU A 322 -10.51 8.35 -12.85
C LEU A 322 -10.08 6.98 -13.43
N HIS A 323 -9.01 6.99 -14.23
CA HIS A 323 -8.49 5.75 -14.81
C HIS A 323 -7.99 4.77 -13.74
N ARG A 324 -7.33 5.29 -12.70
CA ARG A 324 -6.89 4.52 -11.54
C ARG A 324 -8.04 3.85 -10.79
N SER A 325 -9.16 4.57 -10.59
CA SER A 325 -10.39 4.00 -9.99
C SER A 325 -10.91 2.83 -10.80
N THR A 326 -11.05 2.99 -12.11
CA THR A 326 -11.52 1.92 -13.02
C THR A 326 -10.60 0.69 -12.98
N VAL A 327 -9.28 0.89 -12.99
CA VAL A 327 -8.31 -0.22 -12.92
C VAL A 327 -8.37 -0.93 -11.56
N ARG A 328 -8.58 -0.19 -10.47
CA ARG A 328 -8.73 -0.75 -9.11
C ARG A 328 -10.00 -1.58 -8.98
N GLU A 329 -11.13 -1.07 -9.46
CA GLU A 329 -12.41 -1.81 -9.48
C GLU A 329 -12.27 -3.11 -10.28
N SER A 330 -11.64 -3.04 -11.46
CA SER A 330 -11.34 -4.21 -12.28
C SER A 330 -10.44 -5.22 -11.54
N LEU A 331 -9.41 -4.76 -10.82
CA LEU A 331 -8.55 -5.63 -10.01
C LEU A 331 -9.33 -6.31 -8.90
N SER A 332 -10.17 -5.58 -8.18
CA SER A 332 -11.02 -6.14 -7.11
C SER A 332 -11.97 -7.23 -7.63
N ALA A 333 -12.60 -7.00 -8.79
CA ALA A 333 -13.44 -8.00 -9.45
C ALA A 333 -12.64 -9.26 -9.84
N MET A 334 -11.44 -9.08 -10.41
CA MET A 334 -10.54 -10.19 -10.77
C MET A 334 -10.04 -10.96 -9.54
N GLU A 335 -9.84 -10.32 -8.40
CA GLU A 335 -9.45 -10.99 -7.15
C GLU A 335 -10.58 -11.85 -6.61
N ALA A 336 -11.82 -11.37 -6.65
CA ALA A 336 -13.01 -12.14 -6.28
C ALA A 336 -13.23 -13.33 -7.24
N GLU A 337 -13.07 -13.11 -8.54
CA GLU A 337 -13.18 -14.17 -9.56
C GLU A 337 -12.10 -15.23 -9.37
N PHE A 338 -10.85 -14.85 -9.13
CA PHE A 338 -9.75 -15.78 -8.87
C PHE A 338 -10.04 -16.65 -7.64
N ALA A 339 -10.51 -16.06 -6.55
CA ALA A 339 -10.88 -16.83 -5.36
C ALA A 339 -12.01 -17.84 -5.63
N SER A 340 -12.99 -17.46 -6.45
CA SER A 340 -14.06 -18.33 -6.89
C SER A 340 -13.55 -19.47 -7.78
N LEU A 341 -12.72 -19.17 -8.78
CA LEU A 341 -12.09 -20.17 -9.65
C LEU A 341 -11.25 -21.16 -8.85
N GLN A 342 -10.42 -20.67 -7.94
CA GLN A 342 -9.60 -21.50 -7.07
C GLN A 342 -10.45 -22.42 -6.19
N SER A 343 -11.53 -21.90 -5.60
CA SER A 343 -12.45 -22.71 -4.79
C SER A 343 -13.12 -23.82 -5.61
N ARG A 344 -13.62 -23.50 -6.81
CA ARG A 344 -14.26 -24.47 -7.72
C ARG A 344 -13.28 -25.51 -8.23
N ALA A 345 -12.08 -25.09 -8.65
CA ALA A 345 -11.02 -25.98 -9.10
C ALA A 345 -10.72 -27.10 -8.08
N PHE A 346 -10.57 -26.71 -6.83
CA PHE A 346 -10.20 -27.64 -5.77
C PHE A 346 -11.36 -28.42 -5.15
N ARG A 347 -12.59 -28.16 -5.62
CA ARG A 347 -13.76 -29.05 -5.40
C ARG A 347 -14.07 -29.97 -6.57
N GLY A 348 -13.33 -29.86 -7.69
CA GLY A 348 -13.58 -30.62 -8.91
C GLY A 348 -14.78 -30.10 -9.72
N GLU A 349 -15.04 -28.79 -9.67
CA GLU A 349 -16.18 -28.11 -10.32
C GLU A 349 -15.76 -27.22 -11.51
N LEU A 350 -14.52 -27.37 -11.99
CA LEU A 350 -14.02 -26.66 -13.19
C LEU A 350 -14.12 -27.54 -14.43
#